data_311da9e1038d5724d20cccb824843522
#
_entry.id   311da9e1038d5724d20cccb824843522
#
_cell.length_a   1.000
_cell.length_b   1.000
_cell.length_c   1.000
_cell.angle_alpha   90.00
_cell.angle_beta   90.00
_cell.angle_gamma   90.00
#
_symmetry.space_group_name_H-M   'P 1'
#
loop_
_entity.id
_entity.type
_entity.pdbx_description
1 polymer ?
#
loop_
_entity_poly.entity_id
_entity_poly.type
_entity_poly.pdbx_seq_one_letter_code
_entity_poly.pdbx_strand_id
1 'polypeptide(L)'
;YMQILSGKLIERFPNRIINIHHSFLPAFIGAKPYHAAYERGVKIIGATAHYVTEELDAGPIIEQEVARVRHHNTISELVQIGQDVEKVVLSKAIKYHLERKVLVVKNKTVIFY
;
A
#
# COMPACT_ATOMS: atom_id res chain seq x y z
N TYR A 1 8.46 -6.57 -4.66
CA TYR A 1 8.06 -7.43 -5.78
C TYR A 1 6.97 -6.75 -6.60
N MET A 2 7.35 -6.30 -7.77
CA MET A 2 6.43 -5.53 -8.61
C MET A 2 6.10 -6.31 -9.88
N GLN A 3 4.84 -6.72 -10.01
CA GLN A 3 4.33 -7.32 -11.24
C GLN A 3 3.13 -6.52 -11.72
N ILE A 4 3.06 -6.38 -13.03
CA ILE A 4 1.91 -5.73 -13.67
C ILE A 4 0.97 -6.84 -14.13
N LEU A 5 -0.25 -6.83 -13.62
CA LEU A 5 -1.27 -7.78 -14.00
C LEU A 5 -1.84 -7.43 -15.37
N SER A 6 -2.26 -8.46 -16.11
CA SER A 6 -2.90 -8.22 -17.41
C SER A 6 -4.27 -7.58 -17.22
N GLY A 7 -4.66 -6.73 -18.17
CA GLY A 7 -5.98 -6.10 -18.18
C GLY A 7 -7.11 -7.11 -18.16
N LYS A 8 -6.93 -8.28 -18.81
CA LYS A 8 -7.94 -9.34 -18.82
C LYS A 8 -8.21 -9.89 -17.44
N LEU A 9 -7.17 -10.09 -16.64
CA LEU A 9 -7.32 -10.57 -15.27
C LEU A 9 -8.03 -9.53 -14.42
N ILE A 10 -7.67 -8.27 -14.54
CA ILE A 10 -8.28 -7.16 -13.81
C ILE A 10 -9.75 -7.01 -14.17
N GLU A 11 -10.09 -7.07 -15.46
CA GLU A 11 -11.48 -6.98 -15.94
C GLU A 11 -12.34 -8.10 -15.39
N ARG A 12 -11.78 -9.30 -15.27
CA ARG A 12 -12.49 -10.47 -14.76
C ARG A 12 -12.79 -10.36 -13.26
N PHE A 13 -11.98 -9.64 -12.52
CA PHE A 13 -12.12 -9.51 -11.07
C PHE A 13 -12.14 -8.03 -10.66
N PRO A 14 -13.12 -7.24 -11.12
CA PRO A 14 -13.17 -5.82 -10.79
C PRO A 14 -13.36 -5.64 -9.28
N ASN A 15 -12.54 -4.79 -8.67
CA ASN A 15 -12.57 -4.51 -7.24
C ASN A 15 -12.46 -5.77 -6.36
N ARG A 16 -11.71 -6.77 -6.82
CA ARG A 16 -11.47 -8.02 -6.07
C ARG A 16 -10.01 -8.36 -5.96
N ILE A 17 -9.14 -7.60 -6.61
CA ILE A 17 -7.70 -7.77 -6.50
C ILE A 17 -7.18 -6.62 -5.66
N ILE A 18 -6.49 -6.97 -4.58
CA ILE A 18 -5.93 -5.99 -3.65
C ILE A 18 -4.41 -6.03 -3.76
N ASN A 19 -3.82 -4.88 -3.92
CA ASN A 19 -2.38 -4.72 -3.92
C ASN A 19 -1.97 -3.84 -2.75
N ILE A 20 -0.79 -4.11 -2.23
CA ILE A 20 -0.18 -3.26 -1.23
C ILE A 20 1.12 -2.70 -1.79
N HIS A 21 1.36 -1.42 -1.57
CA HIS A 21 2.66 -0.88 -1.87
C HIS A 21 3.13 0.05 -0.76
N HIS A 22 4.43 0.03 -0.52
CA HIS A 22 5.07 0.73 0.59
C HIS A 22 5.44 2.14 0.18
N SER A 23 4.43 2.90 -0.20
CA SER A 23 4.62 4.28 -0.58
C SER A 23 3.68 5.15 0.21
N PHE A 24 4.26 6.05 0.91
CA PHE A 24 3.63 7.23 1.45
C PHE A 24 4.49 8.38 0.96
N LEU A 25 4.15 9.60 1.17
CA LEU A 25 4.94 10.70 0.60
C LEU A 25 6.23 10.93 1.38
N PRO A 26 7.38 11.16 0.70
CA PRO A 26 7.57 11.08 -0.74
C PRO A 26 7.60 9.66 -1.26
N ALA A 27 7.13 9.47 -2.51
CA ALA A 27 7.19 8.17 -3.15
C ALA A 27 8.58 7.91 -3.73
N PHE A 28 9.04 6.68 -3.58
CA PHE A 28 10.33 6.26 -4.11
C PHE A 28 10.14 5.22 -5.21
N ILE A 29 10.84 5.41 -6.31
CA ILE A 29 10.78 4.52 -7.46
C ILE A 29 11.99 3.59 -7.41
N GLY A 30 11.77 2.30 -7.66
CA GLY A 30 12.85 1.32 -7.77
C GLY A 30 12.69 0.15 -6.80
N ALA A 31 13.69 -0.74 -6.83
CA ALA A 31 13.66 -2.00 -6.10
C ALA A 31 14.04 -1.89 -4.63
N LYS A 32 14.56 -0.74 -4.19
CA LYS A 32 15.04 -0.56 -2.82
C LYS A 32 14.45 0.69 -2.17
N PRO A 33 13.14 0.72 -1.95
CA PRO A 33 12.48 1.91 -1.41
C PRO A 33 12.96 2.29 -0.01
N TYR A 34 13.30 1.32 0.84
CA TYR A 34 13.77 1.62 2.19
C TYR A 34 15.19 2.18 2.20
N HIS A 35 16.04 1.77 1.28
CA HIS A 35 17.36 2.37 1.11
C HIS A 35 17.22 3.83 0.66
N ALA A 36 16.34 4.08 -0.30
CA ALA A 36 16.06 5.44 -0.77
C ALA A 36 15.48 6.30 0.36
N ALA A 37 14.59 5.76 1.16
CA ALA A 37 14.02 6.45 2.31
C ALA A 37 15.09 6.82 3.32
N TYR A 38 15.99 5.90 3.61
CA TYR A 38 17.11 6.12 4.52
C TYR A 38 18.01 7.26 4.02
N GLU A 39 18.42 7.19 2.76
CA GLU A 39 19.28 8.20 2.14
C GLU A 39 18.60 9.57 2.10
N ARG A 40 17.31 9.62 1.88
CA ARG A 40 16.55 10.86 1.86
C ARG A 40 16.36 11.45 3.25
N GLY A 41 16.46 10.65 4.29
CA GLY A 41 16.24 11.10 5.67
C GLY A 41 14.77 11.34 5.99
N VAL A 42 13.88 10.48 5.49
CA VAL A 42 12.45 10.62 5.75
C VAL A 42 12.14 10.46 7.24
N LYS A 43 11.04 11.07 7.68
CA LYS A 43 10.57 11.01 9.07
C LYS A 43 9.41 10.06 9.26
N ILE A 44 8.79 9.64 8.18
CA ILE A 44 7.71 8.65 8.19
C ILE A 44 7.88 7.70 7.02
N ILE A 45 7.41 6.48 7.22
CA ILE A 45 7.22 5.50 6.14
C ILE A 45 5.80 4.97 6.26
N GLY A 46 5.29 4.41 5.19
CA GLY A 46 3.92 3.95 5.19
C GLY A 46 3.65 2.90 4.14
N ALA A 47 2.39 2.49 4.09
CA ALA A 47 1.90 1.55 3.11
C ALA A 47 0.46 1.90 2.73
N THR A 48 0.10 1.55 1.51
CA THR A 48 -1.22 1.76 0.96
C THR A 48 -1.73 0.46 0.37
N ALA A 49 -2.93 0.05 0.76
CA ALA A 49 -3.64 -1.05 0.13
C ALA A 49 -4.75 -0.46 -0.75
N HIS A 50 -4.81 -0.91 -1.99
CA HIS A 50 -5.79 -0.43 -2.95
C HIS A 50 -6.27 -1.57 -3.84
N TYR A 51 -7.44 -1.38 -4.44
CA TYR A 51 -7.89 -2.29 -5.47
C TYR A 51 -7.04 -2.08 -6.72
N VAL A 52 -6.77 -3.19 -7.42
CA VAL A 52 -5.99 -3.15 -8.66
C VAL A 52 -6.89 -2.77 -9.82
N THR A 53 -6.46 -1.79 -10.60
CA THR A 53 -7.07 -1.38 -11.84
C THR A 53 -6.05 -1.51 -12.98
N GLU A 54 -6.48 -1.26 -14.20
CA GLU A 54 -5.55 -1.31 -15.35
C GLU A 54 -4.46 -0.25 -15.24
N GLU A 55 -4.76 0.88 -14.62
CA GLU A 55 -3.78 1.93 -14.38
C GLU A 55 -2.96 1.58 -13.15
N LEU A 56 -1.64 1.56 -13.32
CA LEU A 56 -0.70 1.17 -12.27
C LEU A 56 -0.81 2.10 -11.04
N ASP A 57 -0.96 1.48 -9.86
CA ASP A 57 -0.99 2.15 -8.58
C ASP A 57 -2.03 3.28 -8.46
N ALA A 58 -3.09 3.22 -9.27
CA ALA A 58 -4.10 4.27 -9.33
C ALA A 58 -5.49 3.82 -8.87
N GLY A 59 -5.63 2.59 -8.40
CA GLY A 59 -6.93 2.06 -7.96
C GLY A 59 -7.44 2.68 -6.67
N PRO A 60 -8.74 2.46 -6.36
CA PRO A 60 -9.34 3.01 -5.14
C PRO A 60 -8.60 2.53 -3.88
N ILE A 61 -8.25 3.46 -3.02
CA ILE A 61 -7.52 3.20 -1.79
C ILE A 61 -8.47 2.62 -0.74
N ILE A 62 -8.08 1.49 -0.14
CA ILE A 62 -8.86 0.84 0.92
C ILE A 62 -8.37 1.27 2.29
N GLU A 63 -7.05 1.23 2.50
CA GLU A 63 -6.44 1.54 3.79
C GLU A 63 -5.04 2.08 3.61
N GLN A 64 -4.66 2.98 4.50
CA GLN A 64 -3.30 3.50 4.57
C GLN A 64 -2.87 3.56 6.02
N GLU A 65 -1.59 3.36 6.26
CA GLU A 65 -1.01 3.47 7.60
C GLU A 65 0.40 4.02 7.49
N VAL A 66 0.84 4.72 8.51
CA VAL A 66 2.20 5.27 8.58
C VAL A 66 2.85 4.90 9.89
N ALA A 67 4.16 4.90 9.89
CA ALA A 67 4.95 4.77 11.10
C ALA A 67 6.04 5.84 11.12
N ARG A 68 6.29 6.39 12.28
CA ARG A 68 7.36 7.36 12.48
C ARG A 68 8.70 6.64 12.48
N VAL A 69 9.68 7.22 11.78
CA VAL A 69 11.06 6.75 11.81
C VAL A 69 11.96 7.88 12.31
N ARG A 70 13.11 7.51 12.83
CA ARG A 70 14.02 8.46 13.44
C ARG A 70 15.39 8.37 12.80
N HIS A 71 16.18 9.42 12.94
CA HIS A 71 17.51 9.53 12.32
C HIS A 71 18.46 8.41 12.73
N HIS A 72 18.25 7.79 13.90
CA HIS A 72 19.11 6.72 14.39
C HIS A 72 18.67 5.32 13.94
N ASN A 73 17.54 5.21 13.25
CA ASN A 73 17.10 3.92 12.71
C ASN A 73 18.03 3.47 11.58
N THR A 74 18.43 2.21 11.63
CA THR A 74 19.21 1.60 10.55
C THR A 74 18.29 1.23 9.39
N ILE A 75 18.88 0.91 8.24
CA ILE A 75 18.11 0.42 7.08
C ILE A 75 17.35 -0.86 7.45
N SER A 76 17.99 -1.76 8.18
CA SER A 76 17.36 -3.00 8.66
C SER A 76 16.14 -2.71 9.53
N GLU A 77 16.24 -1.72 10.42
CA GLU A 77 15.12 -1.30 11.25
C GLU A 77 14.00 -0.66 10.42
N LEU A 78 14.34 0.15 9.42
CA LEU A 78 13.33 0.71 8.50
C LEU A 78 12.58 -0.39 7.76
N VAL A 79 13.28 -1.40 7.28
CA VAL A 79 12.67 -2.54 6.59
C VAL A 79 11.68 -3.25 7.52
N GLN A 80 12.08 -3.49 8.77
CA GLN A 80 11.21 -4.16 9.74
C GLN A 80 9.97 -3.33 10.07
N ILE A 81 10.15 -2.03 10.30
CA ILE A 81 9.02 -1.11 10.56
C ILE A 81 8.08 -1.11 9.36
N GLY A 82 8.63 -1.03 8.15
CA GLY A 82 7.83 -1.02 6.93
C GLY A 82 7.05 -2.31 6.73
N GLN A 83 7.68 -3.46 6.98
CA GLN A 83 6.99 -4.76 6.89
C GLN A 83 5.86 -4.87 7.89
N ASP A 84 6.05 -4.36 9.11
CA ASP A 84 4.99 -4.36 10.13
C ASP A 84 3.81 -3.48 9.72
N VAL A 85 4.08 -2.31 9.16
CA VAL A 85 3.05 -1.42 8.63
C VAL A 85 2.29 -2.09 7.48
N GLU A 86 3.00 -2.71 6.56
CA GLU A 86 2.39 -3.43 5.42
C GLU A 86 1.44 -4.53 5.90
N LYS A 87 1.85 -5.30 6.90
CA LYS A 87 1.01 -6.37 7.47
C LYS A 87 -0.28 -5.82 8.05
N VAL A 88 -0.19 -4.73 8.79
CA VAL A 88 -1.37 -4.09 9.40
C VAL A 88 -2.32 -3.58 8.32
N VAL A 89 -1.81 -2.88 7.34
CA VAL A 89 -2.60 -2.29 6.25
C VAL A 89 -3.29 -3.38 5.43
N LEU A 90 -2.54 -4.40 5.01
CA LEU A 90 -3.08 -5.48 4.21
C LEU A 90 -4.13 -6.28 4.99
N SER A 91 -3.86 -6.57 6.24
CA SER A 91 -4.77 -7.30 7.12
C SER A 91 -6.10 -6.56 7.27
N LYS A 92 -6.06 -5.26 7.52
CA LYS A 92 -7.26 -4.42 7.63
C LYS A 92 -8.02 -4.36 6.30
N ALA A 93 -7.31 -4.17 5.18
CA ALA A 93 -7.94 -4.08 3.87
C ALA A 93 -8.66 -5.37 3.51
N ILE A 94 -8.04 -6.51 3.74
CA ILE A 94 -8.63 -7.83 3.49
C ILE A 94 -9.85 -8.03 4.38
N LYS A 95 -9.76 -7.68 5.65
CA LYS A 95 -10.86 -7.81 6.60
C LYS A 95 -12.07 -6.98 6.15
N TYR A 96 -11.87 -5.72 5.82
CA TYR A 96 -12.96 -4.86 5.35
C TYR A 96 -13.59 -5.39 4.08
N HIS A 97 -12.78 -5.87 3.15
CA HIS A 97 -13.27 -6.46 1.91
C HIS A 97 -14.11 -7.71 2.16
N LEU A 98 -13.61 -8.64 2.95
CA LEU A 98 -14.31 -9.91 3.25
C LEU A 98 -15.59 -9.68 4.05
N GLU A 99 -15.61 -8.69 4.92
CA GLU A 99 -16.80 -8.31 5.69
C GLU A 99 -17.77 -7.44 4.91
N ARG A 100 -17.47 -7.16 3.64
CA ARG A 100 -18.29 -6.33 2.74
C ARG A 100 -18.54 -4.93 3.28
N LYS A 101 -17.50 -4.36 3.89
CA LYS A 101 -17.56 -3.02 4.48
C LYS A 101 -17.01 -1.93 3.56
N VAL A 102 -16.64 -2.28 2.32
CA VAL A 102 -16.04 -1.34 1.38
C VAL A 102 -17.02 -1.03 0.25
N LEU A 103 -17.37 0.23 0.12
CA LEU A 103 -18.14 0.73 -1.02
C LEU A 103 -17.19 1.54 -1.92
N VAL A 104 -17.09 1.14 -3.18
CA VAL A 104 -16.28 1.86 -4.17
C VAL A 104 -17.17 2.86 -4.90
N VAL A 105 -16.80 4.15 -4.83
CA VAL A 105 -17.52 5.22 -5.52
C VAL A 105 -16.50 5.95 -6.40
N LYS A 106 -16.59 5.74 -7.71
CA LYS A 106 -15.60 6.23 -8.68
C LYS A 106 -14.22 5.67 -8.30
N ASN A 107 -13.25 6.51 -7.99
CA ASN A 107 -11.92 6.05 -7.57
C ASN A 107 -11.67 6.25 -6.08
N LYS A 108 -12.71 6.20 -5.28
CA LYS A 108 -12.62 6.35 -3.82
C LYS A 108 -13.35 5.21 -3.15
N THR A 109 -13.01 4.94 -1.90
CA THR A 109 -13.73 3.98 -1.08
C THR A 109 -14.37 4.66 0.11
N VAL A 110 -15.50 4.09 0.52
CA VAL A 110 -16.14 4.41 1.80
C VAL A 110 -16.10 3.15 2.62
N ILE A 111 -15.55 3.24 3.83
CA ILE A 111 -15.40 2.09 4.72
C ILE A 111 -16.48 2.19 5.80
N PHE A 112 -17.27 1.14 5.93
CA PHE A 112 -18.28 1.03 6.96
C PHE A 112 -17.72 0.24 8.15
N TYR A 113 -17.26 0.93 9.14
CA TYR A 113 -16.64 0.34 10.33
C TYR A 113 -17.65 -0.40 11.23
#